data_2dc67a26db635380568913eeefb27309
#
_entry.id   2dc67a26db635380568913eeefb27309
#
_cell.length_a   1.000
_cell.length_b   1.000
_cell.length_c   1.000
_cell.angle_alpha   90.00
_cell.angle_beta   90.00
_cell.angle_gamma   90.00
#
_symmetry.space_group_name_H-M   'P 1'
#
loop_
_entity.id
_entity.type
_entity.pdbx_description
1 polymer ?
#
loop_
_entity_poly.entity_id
_entity_poly.type
_entity_poly.pdbx_seq_one_letter_code
_entity_poly.pdbx_strand_id
1 'polypeptide(L)'
;MTSTAFSRISIGMAAATLFVGLSTTLQAQRFIKGERPQQRGYSPAVITEGGKTVWLAGQTATADDSGKSLAGDLEGQARQIFKLLNATLEKAGGKLSNMVQMTVFITDVRYGDRLTEIRREIFGDNFPGSALITITALANPDAKIEIQGYAVIGSK
;
A
#
# COMPACT_ATOMS: atom_id res chain seq x y z
N MET A 1 -44.16 -67.27 36.47
CA MET A 1 -44.54 -66.04 35.74
C MET A 1 -43.30 -65.13 35.71
N THR A 2 -42.50 -65.20 34.65
CA THR A 2 -41.26 -64.53 34.48
C THR A 2 -41.41 -63.49 33.35
N SER A 3 -41.37 -62.21 33.72
CA SER A 3 -41.44 -61.08 32.75
C SER A 3 -40.04 -60.70 32.29
N THR A 4 -39.78 -60.85 31.01
CA THR A 4 -38.53 -60.50 30.38
C THR A 4 -38.60 -59.06 29.85
N ALA A 5 -37.80 -58.14 30.40
CA ALA A 5 -37.71 -56.77 29.94
C ALA A 5 -36.71 -56.65 28.77
N PHE A 6 -37.19 -56.23 27.62
CA PHE A 6 -36.36 -55.89 26.47
C PHE A 6 -35.80 -54.48 26.63
N SER A 7 -34.47 -54.37 26.77
CA SER A 7 -33.75 -53.13 26.73
C SER A 7 -33.54 -52.67 25.27
N ARG A 8 -34.05 -51.49 24.91
CA ARG A 8 -33.79 -50.84 23.60
C ARG A 8 -32.48 -50.04 23.68
N ILE A 9 -31.49 -50.50 22.95
CA ILE A 9 -30.26 -49.73 22.74
C ILE A 9 -30.50 -48.73 21.61
N SER A 10 -30.53 -47.43 21.94
CA SER A 10 -30.56 -46.34 20.97
C SER A 10 -29.14 -46.03 20.54
N ILE A 11 -28.81 -46.32 19.29
CA ILE A 11 -27.53 -45.90 18.67
C ILE A 11 -27.73 -44.49 18.16
N GLY A 12 -27.17 -43.52 18.91
CA GLY A 12 -27.11 -42.13 18.48
C GLY A 12 -26.03 -41.97 17.40
N MET A 13 -26.45 -41.70 16.18
CA MET A 13 -25.55 -41.33 15.08
C MET A 13 -25.14 -39.87 15.23
N ALA A 14 -23.91 -39.61 15.70
CA ALA A 14 -23.33 -38.28 15.71
C ALA A 14 -22.88 -37.92 14.29
N ALA A 15 -23.58 -37.00 13.64
CA ALA A 15 -23.15 -36.43 12.36
C ALA A 15 -22.01 -35.41 12.63
N ALA A 16 -20.79 -35.81 12.33
CA ALA A 16 -19.63 -34.90 12.33
C ALA A 16 -19.71 -34.00 11.07
N THR A 17 -20.13 -32.76 11.24
CA THR A 17 -20.10 -31.75 10.18
C THR A 17 -18.65 -31.32 9.97
N LEU A 18 -18.02 -31.80 8.89
CA LEU A 18 -16.71 -31.35 8.47
C LEU A 18 -16.83 -29.91 7.93
N PHE A 19 -16.44 -28.93 8.72
CA PHE A 19 -16.22 -27.56 8.25
C PHE A 19 -14.93 -27.54 7.42
N VAL A 20 -15.05 -27.68 6.09
CA VAL A 20 -13.96 -27.39 5.18
C VAL A 20 -13.85 -25.86 5.13
N GLY A 21 -13.00 -25.30 5.99
CA GLY A 21 -12.64 -23.90 5.91
C GLY A 21 -11.93 -23.65 4.57
N LEU A 22 -12.60 -23.01 3.61
CA LEU A 22 -11.92 -22.44 2.46
C LEU A 22 -10.96 -21.35 3.00
N SER A 23 -9.69 -21.72 3.15
CA SER A 23 -8.62 -20.74 3.31
C SER A 23 -8.51 -19.98 1.99
N THR A 24 -9.21 -18.86 1.86
CA THR A 24 -8.94 -17.90 0.80
C THR A 24 -7.56 -17.34 1.07
N THR A 25 -6.55 -17.83 0.37
CA THR A 25 -5.25 -17.18 0.30
C THR A 25 -5.50 -15.78 -0.27
N LEU A 26 -5.40 -14.76 0.58
CA LEU A 26 -5.35 -13.38 0.11
C LEU A 26 -4.10 -13.31 -0.78
N GLN A 27 -4.31 -13.27 -2.09
CA GLN A 27 -3.23 -13.09 -3.03
C GLN A 27 -2.79 -11.65 -2.92
N ALA A 28 -1.59 -11.46 -2.35
CA ALA A 28 -0.98 -10.15 -2.22
C ALA A 28 -0.77 -9.53 -3.62
N GLN A 29 -0.73 -8.20 -3.67
CA GLN A 29 -0.34 -7.45 -4.87
C GLN A 29 0.90 -8.08 -5.51
N ARG A 30 0.87 -8.30 -6.82
CA ARG A 30 2.00 -8.86 -7.58
C ARG A 30 2.73 -7.75 -8.32
N PHE A 31 3.98 -7.50 -7.93
CA PHE A 31 4.85 -6.50 -8.51
C PHE A 31 5.63 -7.10 -9.68
N ILE A 32 5.47 -6.52 -10.87
CA ILE A 32 6.32 -6.86 -12.01
C ILE A 32 7.67 -6.19 -11.78
N LYS A 33 8.73 -6.99 -11.78
CA LYS A 33 10.09 -6.51 -11.50
C LYS A 33 10.94 -6.53 -12.77
N GLY A 34 12.00 -5.74 -12.78
CA GLY A 34 13.01 -5.71 -13.81
C GLY A 34 14.27 -5.04 -13.27
N GLU A 35 15.44 -5.33 -13.80
CA GLU A 35 16.71 -4.83 -13.27
C GLU A 35 16.75 -3.31 -13.17
N ARG A 36 16.60 -2.61 -14.29
CA ARG A 36 16.61 -1.13 -14.31
C ARG A 36 15.47 -0.51 -13.49
N PRO A 37 14.21 -0.96 -13.57
CA PRO A 37 13.13 -0.48 -12.71
C PRO A 37 13.46 -0.59 -11.22
N GLN A 38 13.99 -1.72 -10.77
CA GLN A 38 14.38 -1.92 -9.38
C GLN A 38 15.50 -0.96 -8.95
N GLN A 39 16.52 -0.75 -9.80
CA GLN A 39 17.57 0.24 -9.56
C GLN A 39 17.02 1.67 -9.43
N ARG A 40 15.92 1.98 -10.10
CA ARG A 40 15.26 3.29 -10.08
C ARG A 40 14.10 3.40 -9.10
N GLY A 41 13.83 2.37 -8.29
CA GLY A 41 12.82 2.35 -7.23
C GLY A 41 11.38 2.45 -7.75
N TYR A 42 11.03 1.70 -8.82
CA TYR A 42 9.68 1.56 -9.31
C TYR A 42 9.42 0.16 -9.88
N SER A 43 8.16 -0.22 -10.01
CA SER A 43 7.74 -1.41 -10.75
C SER A 43 7.18 -0.99 -12.13
N PRO A 44 7.50 -1.71 -13.22
CA PRO A 44 6.84 -1.50 -14.51
C PRO A 44 5.33 -1.62 -14.45
N ALA A 45 4.83 -2.54 -13.61
CA ALA A 45 3.41 -2.70 -13.34
C ALA A 45 3.19 -3.37 -11.97
N VAL A 46 2.03 -3.14 -11.39
CA VAL A 46 1.51 -3.87 -10.22
C VAL A 46 0.18 -4.49 -10.62
N ILE A 47 0.00 -5.77 -10.35
CA ILE A 47 -1.22 -6.51 -10.64
C ILE A 47 -1.96 -6.70 -9.32
N THR A 48 -3.26 -6.39 -9.34
CA THR A 48 -4.19 -6.57 -8.21
C THR A 48 -5.44 -7.27 -8.67
N GLU A 49 -6.05 -8.07 -7.83
CA GLU A 49 -7.33 -8.71 -8.09
C GLU A 49 -8.30 -8.35 -6.96
N GLY A 50 -9.42 -7.74 -7.33
CA GLY A 50 -10.41 -7.26 -6.35
C GLY A 50 -9.84 -6.17 -5.42
N GLY A 51 -10.38 -6.10 -4.21
CA GLY A 51 -10.00 -5.11 -3.22
C GLY A 51 -10.71 -3.77 -3.39
N LYS A 52 -10.43 -2.86 -2.45
CA LYS A 52 -10.96 -1.50 -2.44
C LYS A 52 -9.91 -0.54 -3.00
N THR A 53 -10.21 0.12 -4.12
CA THR A 53 -9.35 1.16 -4.67
C THR A 53 -9.51 2.46 -3.89
N VAL A 54 -8.40 3.06 -3.48
CA VAL A 54 -8.32 4.37 -2.85
C VAL A 54 -7.58 5.32 -3.79
N TRP A 55 -8.25 6.38 -4.19
CA TRP A 55 -7.73 7.43 -5.04
C TRP A 55 -7.14 8.53 -4.16
N LEU A 56 -5.83 8.69 -4.17
CA LEU A 56 -5.13 9.68 -3.36
C LEU A 56 -4.94 10.96 -4.16
N ALA A 57 -5.34 12.09 -3.57
CA ALA A 57 -5.05 13.40 -4.12
C ALA A 57 -3.54 13.69 -4.09
N GLY A 58 -3.10 14.72 -4.82
CA GLY A 58 -1.76 15.26 -4.73
C GLY A 58 -1.47 15.75 -3.30
N GLN A 59 -0.37 15.29 -2.74
CA GLN A 59 0.08 15.65 -1.40
C GLN A 59 1.41 16.38 -1.48
N THR A 60 1.46 17.57 -0.88
CA THR A 60 2.68 18.34 -0.61
C THR A 60 2.89 18.46 0.90
N ALA A 61 4.10 18.83 1.33
CA ALA A 61 4.39 19.13 2.71
C ALA A 61 5.44 20.25 2.79
N THR A 62 5.11 21.36 3.41
CA THR A 62 6.04 22.51 3.62
C THR A 62 6.41 22.69 5.08
N ALA A 63 5.85 21.86 5.97
CA ALA A 63 6.21 21.76 7.38
C ALA A 63 6.12 20.30 7.86
N ASP A 64 6.87 19.95 8.90
CA ASP A 64 6.75 18.67 9.58
C ASP A 64 5.62 18.70 10.64
N ASP A 65 5.43 17.58 11.35
CA ASP A 65 4.37 17.45 12.38
C ASP A 65 4.54 18.38 13.57
N SER A 66 5.75 18.91 13.79
CA SER A 66 6.00 19.91 14.85
C SER A 66 5.74 21.35 14.39
N GLY A 67 5.42 21.53 13.10
CA GLY A 67 5.26 22.83 12.47
C GLY A 67 6.57 23.46 12.01
N LYS A 68 7.71 22.76 12.08
CA LYS A 68 8.98 23.23 11.56
C LYS A 68 8.93 23.29 10.05
N SER A 69 9.37 24.43 9.48
CA SER A 69 9.42 24.62 8.02
C SER A 69 10.35 23.61 7.34
N LEU A 70 9.86 23.05 6.24
CA LEU A 70 10.59 22.20 5.30
C LEU A 70 10.81 22.92 3.95
N ALA A 71 10.65 24.24 3.89
CA ALA A 71 10.85 25.01 2.67
C ALA A 71 12.28 24.77 2.11
N GLY A 72 12.35 24.35 0.83
CA GLY A 72 13.63 24.03 0.17
C GLY A 72 14.26 22.67 0.54
N ASP A 73 13.75 21.96 1.54
CA ASP A 73 14.23 20.65 1.97
C ASP A 73 13.44 19.52 1.26
N LEU A 74 13.93 19.09 0.10
CA LEU A 74 13.29 18.00 -0.65
C LEU A 74 13.13 16.72 0.18
N GLU A 75 14.17 16.32 0.92
CA GLU A 75 14.13 15.06 1.68
C GLU A 75 13.10 15.12 2.80
N GLY A 76 13.12 16.18 3.59
CA GLY A 76 12.11 16.40 4.63
C GLY A 76 10.71 16.42 4.06
N GLN A 77 10.49 17.13 2.95
CA GLN A 77 9.19 17.17 2.26
C GLN A 77 8.77 15.79 1.78
N ALA A 78 9.64 15.03 1.09
CA ALA A 78 9.31 13.70 0.59
C ALA A 78 8.91 12.74 1.72
N ARG A 79 9.68 12.70 2.81
CA ARG A 79 9.40 11.85 3.97
C ARG A 79 8.08 12.23 4.65
N GLN A 80 7.83 13.52 4.82
CA GLN A 80 6.58 14.00 5.41
C GLN A 80 5.38 13.68 4.50
N ILE A 81 5.51 13.81 3.17
CA ILE A 81 4.46 13.42 2.22
C ILE A 81 4.12 11.94 2.36
N PHE A 82 5.10 11.04 2.37
CA PHE A 82 4.82 9.60 2.53
C PHE A 82 4.16 9.29 3.87
N LYS A 83 4.51 10.01 4.94
CA LYS A 83 3.84 9.90 6.24
C LYS A 83 2.37 10.33 6.16
N LEU A 84 2.07 11.44 5.51
CA LEU A 84 0.70 11.95 5.33
C LEU A 84 -0.14 11.01 4.45
N LEU A 85 0.44 10.47 3.37
CA LEU A 85 -0.21 9.46 2.53
C LEU A 85 -0.52 8.19 3.32
N ASN A 86 0.43 7.72 4.16
CA ASN A 86 0.19 6.57 5.03
C ASN A 86 -0.95 6.84 6.02
N ALA A 87 -0.97 7.98 6.70
CA ALA A 87 -2.04 8.37 7.63
C ALA A 87 -3.41 8.45 6.93
N THR A 88 -3.45 8.89 5.67
CA THR A 88 -4.68 8.89 4.86
C THR A 88 -5.13 7.47 4.53
N LEU A 89 -4.20 6.59 4.16
CA LEU A 89 -4.50 5.18 3.87
C LEU A 89 -4.94 4.41 5.12
N GLU A 90 -4.38 4.70 6.30
CA GLU A 90 -4.82 4.11 7.57
C GLU A 90 -6.28 4.42 7.88
N LYS A 91 -6.74 5.65 7.63
CA LYS A 91 -8.17 6.01 7.73
C LYS A 91 -9.06 5.21 6.77
N ALA A 92 -8.50 4.74 5.65
CA ALA A 92 -9.20 3.88 4.70
C ALA A 92 -9.10 2.38 5.04
N GLY A 93 -8.38 2.02 6.12
CA GLY A 93 -8.13 0.63 6.54
C GLY A 93 -6.95 -0.03 5.84
N GLY A 94 -6.03 0.73 5.28
CA GLY A 94 -4.83 0.26 4.60
C GLY A 94 -3.55 0.86 5.17
N LYS A 95 -2.50 0.82 4.38
CA LYS A 95 -1.18 1.35 4.71
C LYS A 95 -0.41 1.73 3.44
N LEU A 96 0.72 2.43 3.57
CA LEU A 96 1.50 2.92 2.44
C LEU A 96 1.93 1.80 1.47
N SER A 97 2.22 0.60 1.97
CA SER A 97 2.56 -0.56 1.13
C SER A 97 1.39 -1.09 0.28
N ASN A 98 0.17 -0.56 0.45
CA ASN A 98 -0.96 -0.84 -0.43
C ASN A 98 -0.97 0.05 -1.70
N MET A 99 -0.07 1.03 -1.80
CA MET A 99 0.07 1.82 -3.02
C MET A 99 0.49 0.94 -4.19
N VAL A 100 -0.23 1.07 -5.30
CA VAL A 100 0.02 0.32 -6.54
C VAL A 100 0.57 1.20 -7.65
N GLN A 101 0.32 2.50 -7.57
CA GLN A 101 0.81 3.49 -8.53
C GLN A 101 0.99 4.84 -7.85
N MET A 102 2.01 5.58 -8.25
CA MET A 102 2.19 6.99 -7.90
C MET A 102 2.72 7.79 -9.08
N THR A 103 2.34 9.06 -9.14
CA THR A 103 3.00 10.07 -9.95
C THR A 103 3.69 11.06 -9.02
N VAL A 104 4.94 11.30 -9.28
CA VAL A 104 5.77 12.20 -8.48
C VAL A 104 6.20 13.38 -9.34
N PHE A 105 5.82 14.57 -8.91
CA PHE A 105 6.23 15.83 -9.52
C PHE A 105 7.34 16.46 -8.69
N ILE A 106 8.42 16.88 -9.35
CA ILE A 106 9.56 17.56 -8.73
C ILE A 106 9.89 18.84 -9.51
N THR A 107 10.39 19.84 -8.82
CA THR A 107 10.75 21.13 -9.44
C THR A 107 12.20 21.16 -9.97
N ASP A 108 13.01 20.13 -9.71
CA ASP A 108 14.38 20.03 -10.18
C ASP A 108 14.74 18.57 -10.46
N VAL A 109 15.20 18.28 -11.68
CA VAL A 109 15.59 16.92 -12.11
C VAL A 109 16.70 16.32 -11.23
N ARG A 110 17.54 17.14 -10.62
CA ARG A 110 18.64 16.70 -9.73
C ARG A 110 18.14 15.99 -8.46
N TYR A 111 16.89 16.17 -8.10
CA TYR A 111 16.26 15.47 -6.96
C TYR A 111 15.98 13.98 -7.21
N GLY A 112 16.05 13.52 -8.47
CA GLY A 112 15.62 12.17 -8.85
C GLY A 112 16.36 11.03 -8.17
N ASP A 113 17.68 11.15 -7.99
CA ASP A 113 18.48 10.10 -7.36
C ASP A 113 18.22 10.01 -5.86
N ARG A 114 18.18 11.14 -5.15
CA ARG A 114 17.86 11.16 -3.72
C ARG A 114 16.44 10.63 -3.44
N LEU A 115 15.49 10.99 -4.27
CA LEU A 115 14.12 10.45 -4.16
C LEU A 115 14.06 8.94 -4.39
N THR A 116 14.90 8.43 -5.31
CA THR A 116 15.02 6.96 -5.52
C THR A 116 15.50 6.25 -4.27
N GLU A 117 16.49 6.81 -3.56
CA GLU A 117 16.98 6.26 -2.29
C GLU A 117 15.89 6.27 -1.21
N ILE A 118 15.18 7.39 -1.04
CA ILE A 118 14.06 7.50 -0.08
C ILE A 118 12.97 6.46 -0.38
N ARG A 119 12.62 6.26 -1.66
CA ARG A 119 11.64 5.22 -2.04
C ARG A 119 12.10 3.82 -1.68
N ARG A 120 13.39 3.49 -1.85
CA ARG A 120 13.94 2.20 -1.44
C ARG A 120 13.85 1.99 0.05
N GLU A 121 14.17 3.01 0.85
CA GLU A 121 14.04 2.95 2.31
C GLU A 121 12.59 2.67 2.74
N ILE A 122 11.61 3.25 2.04
CA ILE A 122 10.19 3.17 2.40
C ILE A 122 9.52 1.89 1.89
N PHE A 123 9.75 1.51 0.64
CA PHE A 123 9.04 0.40 -0.03
C PHE A 123 9.84 -0.91 -0.09
N GLY A 124 11.13 -0.89 0.29
CA GLY A 124 12.00 -2.06 0.15
C GLY A 124 12.11 -2.48 -1.32
N ASP A 125 11.67 -3.70 -1.63
CA ASP A 125 11.74 -4.29 -2.97
C ASP A 125 10.40 -4.29 -3.72
N ASN A 126 9.32 -3.82 -3.10
CA ASN A 126 7.97 -3.85 -3.67
C ASN A 126 7.49 -2.43 -3.97
N PHE A 127 8.03 -1.88 -5.05
CA PHE A 127 7.71 -0.52 -5.46
C PHE A 127 6.37 -0.42 -6.18
N PRO A 128 5.57 0.64 -5.94
CA PRO A 128 4.47 1.00 -6.83
C PRO A 128 4.95 1.23 -8.27
N GLY A 129 4.05 1.08 -9.25
CA GLY A 129 4.26 1.68 -10.56
C GLY A 129 4.50 3.17 -10.38
N SER A 130 5.46 3.79 -11.09
CA SER A 130 5.76 5.20 -10.85
C SER A 130 6.17 5.95 -12.11
N ALA A 131 5.66 7.18 -12.25
CA ALA A 131 6.21 8.20 -13.12
C ALA A 131 6.87 9.29 -12.26
N LEU A 132 8.07 9.72 -12.65
CA LEU A 132 8.76 10.88 -12.08
C LEU A 132 8.83 11.97 -13.13
N ILE A 133 8.22 13.12 -12.84
CA ILE A 133 8.04 14.21 -13.80
C ILE A 133 8.65 15.49 -13.21
N THR A 134 9.52 16.15 -13.98
CA THR A 134 10.01 17.48 -13.62
C THR A 134 9.07 18.53 -14.21
N ILE A 135 8.66 19.47 -13.37
CA ILE A 135 7.74 20.57 -13.70
C ILE A 135 8.38 21.92 -13.35
N THR A 136 7.82 22.97 -13.90
CA THR A 136 8.34 24.34 -13.68
C THR A 136 8.04 24.86 -12.29
N ALA A 137 6.88 24.55 -11.71
CA ALA A 137 6.47 24.97 -10.38
C ALA A 137 5.32 24.11 -9.85
N LEU A 138 5.18 24.07 -8.53
CA LEU A 138 4.02 23.60 -7.80
C LEU A 138 3.15 24.80 -7.37
N ALA A 139 1.91 24.53 -6.94
CA ALA A 139 0.98 25.58 -6.48
C ALA A 139 1.53 26.33 -5.27
N ASN A 140 2.26 25.66 -4.38
CA ASN A 140 3.00 26.30 -3.29
C ASN A 140 4.47 26.48 -3.70
N PRO A 141 5.03 27.72 -3.72
CA PRO A 141 6.41 27.99 -4.13
C PRO A 141 7.46 27.35 -3.20
N ASP A 142 7.13 27.07 -1.95
CA ASP A 142 8.02 26.40 -1.00
C ASP A 142 8.08 24.88 -1.21
N ALA A 143 7.10 24.31 -1.92
CA ALA A 143 7.08 22.90 -2.24
C ALA A 143 8.06 22.56 -3.37
N LYS A 144 8.85 21.50 -3.18
CA LYS A 144 9.79 20.96 -4.18
C LYS A 144 9.30 19.65 -4.78
N ILE A 145 8.32 19.02 -4.17
CA ILE A 145 7.77 17.72 -4.53
C ILE A 145 6.28 17.65 -4.21
N GLU A 146 5.53 16.98 -5.08
CA GLU A 146 4.15 16.55 -4.87
C GLU A 146 4.00 15.09 -5.29
N ILE A 147 3.24 14.30 -4.55
CA ILE A 147 2.99 12.90 -4.84
C ILE A 147 1.49 12.64 -4.84
N GLN A 148 0.96 12.05 -5.91
CA GLN A 148 -0.38 11.49 -5.99
C GLN A 148 -0.33 10.02 -6.38
N GLY A 149 -1.42 9.27 -6.21
CA GLY A 149 -1.44 7.88 -6.63
C GLY A 149 -2.69 7.11 -6.26
N TYR A 150 -2.59 5.80 -6.39
CA TYR A 150 -3.67 4.86 -6.07
C TYR A 150 -3.16 3.76 -5.17
N ALA A 151 -4.02 3.33 -4.25
CA ALA A 151 -3.79 2.16 -3.42
C ALA A 151 -4.93 1.14 -3.60
N VAL A 152 -4.63 -0.15 -3.45
CA VAL A 152 -5.65 -1.21 -3.45
C VAL A 152 -5.52 -1.97 -2.13
N ILE A 153 -6.57 -1.88 -1.31
CA ILE A 153 -6.63 -2.47 0.03
C ILE A 153 -7.43 -3.76 -0.03
N GLY A 154 -6.88 -4.84 0.53
CA GLY A 154 -7.55 -6.15 0.55
C GLY A 154 -7.65 -6.79 -0.83
N SER A 155 -6.70 -6.53 -1.77
CA SER A 155 -6.60 -7.27 -3.02
C SER A 155 -6.36 -8.76 -2.73
N LYS A 156 -7.02 -9.60 -3.53
CA LYS A 156 -6.89 -11.07 -3.49
C LYS A 156 -5.79 -11.52 -4.44
#